data_1ceba5154957c4d0937e9a9d6bf1b14e
#
_entry.id   1ceba5154957c4d0937e9a9d6bf1b14e
#
_cell.length_a   1.000
_cell.length_b   1.000
_cell.length_c   1.000
_cell.angle_alpha   90.00
_cell.angle_beta   90.00
_cell.angle_gamma   90.00
#
_symmetry.space_group_name_H-M   'P 1'
#
loop_
_entity.id
_entity.type
_entity.pdbx_description
1 polymer ?
#
loop_
_entity_poly.entity_id
_entity_poly.type
_entity_poly.pdbx_seq_one_letter_code
_entity_poly.pdbx_strand_id
1 'polypeptide(L)'
;MALVKTINRNGEILTPHIADDVFMAENATVVGDVTVGEGSSLWFNSVLRGDVNTIVVGKHCNIQDGAVLHTLYQKSTIRLGDYVSVGHNVTIHGADVDDYALIGMGATLLDGAHVGEGAIVAAGALVLSNTQIGAHEIWGGVPAKFIKKADPAQTAEINKKIANNYAMYASWYR
;
A
#
# COMPACT_ATOMS: atom_id res chain seq x y z
N MET A 1 15.97 -6.20 13.40
CA MET A 1 16.25 -5.82 12.00
C MET A 1 15.10 -6.27 11.13
N ALA A 2 14.71 -5.46 10.14
CA ALA A 2 13.73 -5.84 9.13
C ALA A 2 14.17 -7.12 8.39
N LEU A 3 13.22 -7.96 7.98
CA LEU A 3 13.49 -9.15 7.19
C LEU A 3 13.36 -8.81 5.69
N VAL A 4 14.48 -8.75 4.99
CA VAL A 4 14.50 -8.63 3.52
C VAL A 4 15.02 -9.93 2.94
N LYS A 5 14.20 -10.63 2.12
CA LYS A 5 14.50 -11.99 1.69
C LYS A 5 14.39 -12.18 0.18
N THR A 6 15.49 -12.51 -0.44
CA THR A 6 15.54 -13.09 -1.79
C THR A 6 14.98 -14.52 -1.78
N ILE A 7 14.23 -14.87 -2.80
CA ILE A 7 13.71 -16.23 -2.98
C ILE A 7 14.08 -16.80 -4.35
N ASN A 8 13.98 -18.10 -4.47
CA ASN A 8 14.07 -18.80 -5.76
C ASN A 8 12.70 -19.39 -6.10
N ARG A 9 12.02 -18.80 -7.08
CA ARG A 9 10.75 -19.29 -7.61
C ARG A 9 10.99 -20.10 -8.88
N ASN A 10 11.06 -21.42 -8.75
CA ASN A 10 11.24 -22.34 -9.90
C ASN A 10 12.47 -22.02 -10.77
N GLY A 11 13.59 -21.60 -10.16
CA GLY A 11 14.81 -21.24 -10.88
C GLY A 11 14.97 -19.74 -11.14
N GLU A 12 13.94 -18.94 -10.94
CA GLU A 12 13.97 -17.48 -11.02
C GLU A 12 14.32 -16.88 -9.65
N ILE A 13 15.39 -16.08 -9.60
CA ILE A 13 15.81 -15.39 -8.37
C ILE A 13 15.11 -14.06 -8.27
N LEU A 14 14.29 -13.89 -7.25
CA LEU A 14 13.51 -12.69 -6.97
C LEU A 14 14.06 -11.99 -5.74
N THR A 15 14.59 -10.79 -5.93
CA THR A 15 15.23 -9.98 -4.87
C THR A 15 14.49 -8.66 -4.71
N PRO A 16 14.16 -8.27 -3.46
CA PRO A 16 13.58 -6.96 -3.22
C PRO A 16 14.51 -5.81 -3.61
N HIS A 17 13.96 -4.79 -4.25
CA HIS A 17 14.62 -3.53 -4.60
C HIS A 17 14.04 -2.40 -3.75
N ILE A 18 14.78 -1.97 -2.73
CA ILE A 18 14.34 -0.97 -1.76
C ILE A 18 15.30 0.22 -1.85
N ALA A 19 14.76 1.44 -2.03
CA ALA A 19 15.58 2.65 -2.09
C ALA A 19 16.30 2.89 -0.74
N ASP A 20 17.50 3.47 -0.79
CA ASP A 20 18.41 3.58 0.35
C ASP A 20 17.85 4.40 1.52
N ASP A 21 16.94 5.33 1.23
CA ASP A 21 16.34 6.22 2.21
C ASP A 21 15.01 5.73 2.79
N VAL A 22 14.56 4.53 2.39
CA VAL A 22 13.34 3.93 2.93
C VAL A 22 13.51 3.59 4.42
N PHE A 23 12.58 4.05 5.23
CA PHE A 23 12.50 3.61 6.63
C PHE A 23 11.90 2.22 6.72
N MET A 24 12.56 1.32 7.42
CA MET A 24 12.04 -0.02 7.71
C MET A 24 12.08 -0.27 9.22
N ALA A 25 10.90 -0.47 9.83
CA ALA A 25 10.82 -0.89 11.21
C ALA A 25 11.49 -2.27 11.43
N GLU A 26 11.94 -2.57 12.65
CA GLU A 26 12.79 -3.73 12.95
C GLU A 26 12.22 -5.08 12.52
N ASN A 27 10.90 -5.20 12.46
CA ASN A 27 10.20 -6.45 12.11
C ASN A 27 9.33 -6.33 10.85
N ALA A 28 9.53 -5.28 10.04
CA ALA A 28 8.96 -5.22 8.70
C ALA A 28 9.53 -6.36 7.85
N THR A 29 8.70 -6.94 7.00
CA THR A 29 9.07 -8.10 6.17
C THR A 29 8.85 -7.81 4.70
N VAL A 30 9.90 -7.98 3.89
CA VAL A 30 9.85 -7.80 2.43
C VAL A 30 10.46 -9.02 1.76
N VAL A 31 9.69 -9.70 0.91
CA VAL A 31 10.09 -10.99 0.30
C VAL A 31 9.84 -10.99 -1.19
N GLY A 32 10.82 -11.42 -1.99
CA GLY A 32 10.65 -11.71 -3.41
C GLY A 32 10.64 -10.49 -4.31
N ASP A 33 9.78 -10.48 -5.32
CA ASP A 33 9.66 -9.42 -6.32
C ASP A 33 8.89 -8.21 -5.79
N VAL A 34 9.59 -7.39 -5.03
CA VAL A 34 9.05 -6.17 -4.39
C VAL A 34 9.96 -4.99 -4.70
N THR A 35 9.38 -3.90 -5.18
CA THR A 35 10.07 -2.62 -5.33
C THR A 35 9.46 -1.59 -4.38
N VAL A 36 10.30 -0.82 -3.66
CA VAL A 36 9.87 0.26 -2.77
C VAL A 36 10.62 1.54 -3.11
N GLY A 37 9.88 2.58 -3.48
CA GLY A 37 10.40 3.88 -3.90
C GLY A 37 10.89 4.76 -2.76
N GLU A 38 11.68 5.77 -3.13
CA GLU A 38 12.34 6.75 -2.26
C GLU A 38 11.36 7.41 -1.26
N GLY A 39 11.84 7.74 -0.07
CA GLY A 39 11.08 8.45 0.95
C GLY A 39 9.93 7.67 1.58
N SER A 40 9.74 6.41 1.20
CA SER A 40 8.69 5.55 1.74
C SER A 40 9.05 4.98 3.12
N SER A 41 8.03 4.47 3.84
CA SER A 41 8.23 3.89 5.17
C SER A 41 7.40 2.61 5.36
N LEU A 42 8.07 1.57 5.87
CA LEU A 42 7.48 0.27 6.20
C LEU A 42 7.49 0.09 7.71
N TRP A 43 6.29 0.04 8.31
CA TRP A 43 6.13 0.08 9.75
C TRP A 43 6.09 -1.32 10.39
N PHE A 44 5.92 -1.37 11.71
CA PHE A 44 6.05 -2.61 12.47
C PHE A 44 5.06 -3.69 12.03
N ASN A 45 5.54 -4.92 11.87
CA ASN A 45 4.77 -6.07 11.39
C ASN A 45 4.15 -5.91 10.00
N SER A 46 4.55 -4.91 9.21
CA SER A 46 4.12 -4.84 7.82
C SER A 46 4.77 -5.97 7.00
N VAL A 47 4.01 -6.54 6.06
CA VAL A 47 4.46 -7.66 5.22
C VAL A 47 4.19 -7.34 3.75
N LEU A 48 5.24 -7.27 2.94
CA LEU A 48 5.18 -7.17 1.50
C LEU A 48 5.74 -8.49 0.92
N ARG A 49 4.86 -9.38 0.46
CA ARG A 49 5.25 -10.70 -0.01
C ARG A 49 5.00 -10.86 -1.50
N GLY A 50 6.03 -10.55 -2.30
CA GLY A 50 6.07 -10.68 -3.76
C GLY A 50 6.64 -12.04 -4.22
N ASP A 51 6.24 -13.12 -3.58
CA ASP A 51 6.73 -14.47 -3.89
C ASP A 51 6.02 -15.09 -5.09
N VAL A 52 4.79 -14.72 -5.34
CA VAL A 52 3.98 -15.28 -6.43
C VAL A 52 3.78 -14.30 -7.59
N ASN A 53 3.85 -13.00 -7.34
CA ASN A 53 3.79 -11.97 -8.38
C ASN A 53 4.34 -10.63 -7.85
N THR A 54 4.49 -9.65 -8.74
CA THR A 54 5.15 -8.36 -8.48
C THR A 54 4.34 -7.45 -7.55
N ILE A 55 5.05 -6.78 -6.64
CA ILE A 55 4.55 -5.67 -5.82
C ILE A 55 5.42 -4.44 -6.06
N VAL A 56 4.80 -3.33 -6.44
CA VAL A 56 5.47 -2.04 -6.62
C VAL A 56 4.86 -1.02 -5.67
N VAL A 57 5.67 -0.41 -4.84
CA VAL A 57 5.32 0.72 -3.97
C VAL A 57 6.04 1.96 -4.49
N GLY A 58 5.30 3.02 -4.79
CA GLY A 58 5.82 4.29 -5.26
C GLY A 58 6.63 5.04 -4.21
N LYS A 59 6.84 6.33 -4.44
CA LYS A 59 7.61 7.22 -3.57
C LYS A 59 6.75 7.82 -2.47
N HIS A 60 7.39 8.14 -1.33
CA HIS A 60 6.74 8.80 -0.19
C HIS A 60 5.48 8.10 0.33
N CYS A 61 5.38 6.79 0.12
CA CYS A 61 4.31 5.97 0.65
C CYS A 61 4.56 5.60 2.12
N ASN A 62 3.48 5.29 2.84
CA ASN A 62 3.61 4.69 4.16
C ASN A 62 2.77 3.42 4.25
N ILE A 63 3.41 2.32 4.59
CA ILE A 63 2.79 1.02 4.82
C ILE A 63 2.78 0.80 6.33
N GLN A 64 1.62 1.06 6.95
CA GLN A 64 1.51 1.16 8.39
C GLN A 64 1.52 -0.20 9.08
N ASP A 65 1.55 -0.18 10.42
CA ASP A 65 1.72 -1.38 11.24
C ASP A 65 0.71 -2.47 10.92
N GLY A 66 1.20 -3.70 10.76
CA GLY A 66 0.38 -4.87 10.49
C GLY A 66 -0.25 -4.95 9.11
N ALA A 67 0.03 -4.00 8.21
CA ALA A 67 -0.50 -4.07 6.85
C ALA A 67 0.15 -5.23 6.07
N VAL A 68 -0.66 -5.92 5.24
CA VAL A 68 -0.22 -7.06 4.44
C VAL A 68 -0.52 -6.83 2.97
N LEU A 69 0.52 -6.87 2.13
CA LEU A 69 0.45 -6.79 0.69
C LEU A 69 0.84 -8.13 0.09
N HIS A 70 -0.07 -8.77 -0.64
CA HIS A 70 0.16 -10.04 -1.32
C HIS A 70 -0.62 -10.12 -2.63
N THR A 71 -0.26 -11.05 -3.49
CA THR A 71 -0.81 -11.16 -4.85
C THR A 71 -1.30 -12.56 -5.13
N LEU A 72 -2.05 -12.74 -6.23
CA LEU A 72 -2.51 -14.04 -6.69
C LEU A 72 -1.61 -14.55 -7.83
N TYR A 73 -1.10 -15.77 -7.68
CA TYR A 73 -0.17 -16.37 -8.62
C TYR A 73 -0.67 -16.29 -10.07
N GLN A 74 0.16 -15.72 -10.95
CA GLN A 74 -0.09 -15.50 -12.39
C GLN A 74 -1.37 -14.70 -12.74
N LYS A 75 -2.01 -14.01 -11.77
CA LYS A 75 -3.28 -13.33 -12.01
C LYS A 75 -3.27 -11.86 -11.64
N SER A 76 -2.72 -11.52 -10.49
CA SER A 76 -2.75 -10.14 -10.02
C SER A 76 -1.40 -9.66 -9.53
N THR A 77 -1.18 -8.37 -9.64
CA THR A 77 -0.03 -7.62 -9.11
C THR A 77 -0.55 -6.57 -8.14
N ILE A 78 0.35 -5.92 -7.42
CA ILE A 78 0.03 -4.70 -6.67
C ILE A 78 0.88 -3.57 -7.22
N ARG A 79 0.24 -2.45 -7.50
CA ARG A 79 0.91 -1.19 -7.75
C ARG A 79 0.30 -0.09 -6.89
N LEU A 80 1.12 0.50 -6.05
CA LEU A 80 0.81 1.73 -5.33
C LEU A 80 1.56 2.88 -6.01
N GLY A 81 0.85 3.95 -6.33
CA GLY A 81 1.41 5.20 -6.83
C GLY A 81 2.21 5.93 -5.75
N ASP A 82 2.51 7.20 -5.98
CA ASP A 82 3.25 8.03 -5.06
C ASP A 82 2.33 8.60 -3.95
N TYR A 83 2.90 8.85 -2.77
CA TYR A 83 2.18 9.42 -1.61
C TYR A 83 0.96 8.62 -1.14
N VAL A 84 0.90 7.32 -1.41
CA VAL A 84 -0.17 6.45 -0.93
C VAL A 84 0.02 6.14 0.54
N SER A 85 -1.06 6.28 1.33
CA SER A 85 -1.09 5.88 2.73
C SER A 85 -1.91 4.60 2.90
N VAL A 86 -1.24 3.54 3.35
CA VAL A 86 -1.87 2.25 3.68
C VAL A 86 -1.97 2.13 5.20
N GLY A 87 -3.18 2.26 5.72
CA GLY A 87 -3.47 2.30 7.16
C GLY A 87 -3.14 1.01 7.90
N HIS A 88 -3.12 1.09 9.23
CA HIS A 88 -2.83 -0.07 10.10
C HIS A 88 -3.75 -1.25 9.80
N ASN A 89 -3.17 -2.46 9.77
CA ASN A 89 -3.89 -3.73 9.54
C ASN A 89 -4.69 -3.79 8.23
N VAL A 90 -4.32 -3.01 7.21
CA VAL A 90 -4.90 -3.12 5.87
C VAL A 90 -4.41 -4.40 5.20
N THR A 91 -5.29 -5.06 4.46
CA THR A 91 -4.91 -6.14 3.53
C THR A 91 -5.13 -5.67 2.10
N ILE A 92 -4.08 -5.65 1.30
CA ILE A 92 -4.16 -5.45 -0.15
C ILE A 92 -3.78 -6.75 -0.84
N HIS A 93 -4.74 -7.33 -1.55
CA HIS A 93 -4.52 -8.57 -2.30
C HIS A 93 -4.80 -8.32 -3.78
N GLY A 94 -3.73 -8.06 -4.54
CA GLY A 94 -3.80 -7.92 -6.00
C GLY A 94 -4.59 -6.71 -6.51
N ALA A 95 -4.42 -5.53 -5.91
CA ALA A 95 -5.12 -4.31 -6.28
C ALA A 95 -4.14 -3.19 -6.69
N ASP A 96 -4.60 -2.29 -7.57
CA ASP A 96 -3.89 -1.08 -7.96
C ASP A 96 -4.44 0.14 -7.20
N VAL A 97 -3.55 1.02 -6.74
CA VAL A 97 -3.88 2.23 -5.99
C VAL A 97 -3.09 3.39 -6.59
N ASP A 98 -3.80 4.40 -7.08
CA ASP A 98 -3.17 5.57 -7.70
C ASP A 98 -2.62 6.55 -6.65
N ASP A 99 -1.93 7.59 -7.14
CA ASP A 99 -1.26 8.59 -6.32
C ASP A 99 -2.18 9.23 -5.28
N TYR A 100 -1.61 9.60 -4.15
CA TYR A 100 -2.30 10.31 -3.06
C TYR A 100 -3.54 9.62 -2.49
N ALA A 101 -3.79 8.34 -2.77
CA ALA A 101 -4.93 7.65 -2.19
C ALA A 101 -4.67 7.29 -0.71
N LEU A 102 -5.75 7.21 0.06
CA LEU A 102 -5.74 6.79 1.46
C LEU A 102 -6.56 5.51 1.64
N ILE A 103 -5.92 4.46 2.08
CA ILE A 103 -6.58 3.20 2.46
C ILE A 103 -6.70 3.18 3.98
N GLY A 104 -7.92 3.32 4.47
CA GLY A 104 -8.23 3.41 5.90
C GLY A 104 -7.92 2.12 6.66
N MET A 105 -7.62 2.27 7.95
CA MET A 105 -7.23 1.18 8.86
C MET A 105 -8.17 -0.03 8.77
N GLY A 106 -7.60 -1.24 8.69
CA GLY A 106 -8.34 -2.48 8.66
C GLY A 106 -9.17 -2.74 7.39
N ALA A 107 -9.04 -1.89 6.35
CA ALA A 107 -9.70 -2.15 5.07
C ALA A 107 -9.08 -3.36 4.36
N THR A 108 -9.87 -4.01 3.52
CA THR A 108 -9.45 -5.13 2.67
C THR A 108 -9.76 -4.81 1.22
N LEU A 109 -8.74 -4.86 0.36
CA LEU A 109 -8.87 -4.70 -1.09
C LEU A 109 -8.59 -6.04 -1.77
N LEU A 110 -9.52 -6.51 -2.60
CA LEU A 110 -9.40 -7.79 -3.30
C LEU A 110 -8.91 -7.62 -4.74
N ASP A 111 -8.51 -8.75 -5.34
CA ASP A 111 -7.86 -8.82 -6.66
C ASP A 111 -8.60 -8.03 -7.75
N GLY A 112 -7.83 -7.26 -8.51
CA GLY A 112 -8.34 -6.44 -9.61
C GLY A 112 -9.10 -5.19 -9.18
N ALA A 113 -9.20 -4.89 -7.88
CA ALA A 113 -9.72 -3.62 -7.43
C ALA A 113 -8.76 -2.49 -7.83
N HIS A 114 -9.34 -1.35 -8.19
CA HIS A 114 -8.59 -0.14 -8.52
C HIS A 114 -9.11 1.02 -7.68
N VAL A 115 -8.19 1.76 -7.07
CA VAL A 115 -8.47 2.94 -6.26
C VAL A 115 -7.83 4.15 -6.94
N GLY A 116 -8.66 5.05 -7.44
CA GLY A 116 -8.23 6.22 -8.19
C GLY A 116 -7.51 7.27 -7.35
N GLU A 117 -6.84 8.20 -8.04
CA GLU A 117 -6.05 9.27 -7.45
C GLU A 117 -6.81 10.03 -6.36
N GLY A 118 -6.18 10.23 -5.21
CA GLY A 118 -6.74 10.98 -4.09
C GLY A 118 -8.02 10.39 -3.49
N ALA A 119 -8.41 9.18 -3.89
CA ALA A 119 -9.57 8.52 -3.31
C ALA A 119 -9.32 8.06 -1.87
N ILE A 120 -10.38 7.87 -1.13
CA ILE A 120 -10.34 7.41 0.26
C ILE A 120 -11.20 6.16 0.40
N VAL A 121 -10.57 5.07 0.80
CA VAL A 121 -11.26 3.87 1.29
C VAL A 121 -11.38 3.99 2.80
N ALA A 122 -12.60 4.01 3.31
CA ALA A 122 -12.87 4.19 4.74
C ALA A 122 -12.33 2.99 5.57
N ALA A 123 -12.05 3.24 6.85
CA ALA A 123 -11.60 2.21 7.76
C ALA A 123 -12.57 1.02 7.82
N GLY A 124 -12.04 -0.21 7.85
CA GLY A 124 -12.82 -1.45 7.90
C GLY A 124 -13.61 -1.78 6.64
N ALA A 125 -13.43 -1.06 5.54
CA ALA A 125 -14.14 -1.34 4.30
C ALA A 125 -13.66 -2.62 3.63
N LEU A 126 -14.59 -3.34 2.97
CA LEU A 126 -14.28 -4.48 2.11
C LEU A 126 -14.52 -4.11 0.64
N VAL A 127 -13.45 -3.84 -0.09
CA VAL A 127 -13.47 -3.57 -1.53
C VAL A 127 -13.40 -4.88 -2.28
N LEU A 128 -14.50 -5.25 -2.92
CA LEU A 128 -14.61 -6.52 -3.66
C LEU A 128 -13.76 -6.52 -4.92
N SER A 129 -13.47 -7.72 -5.42
CA SER A 129 -12.67 -7.91 -6.64
C SER A 129 -13.24 -7.11 -7.82
N ASN A 130 -12.33 -6.53 -8.61
CA ASN A 130 -12.63 -5.74 -9.81
C ASN A 130 -13.44 -4.45 -9.55
N THR A 131 -13.62 -4.02 -8.30
CA THR A 131 -14.26 -2.74 -7.99
C THR A 131 -13.42 -1.59 -8.52
N GLN A 132 -14.07 -0.63 -9.19
CA GLN A 132 -13.42 0.58 -9.71
C GLN A 132 -13.85 1.78 -8.87
N ILE A 133 -12.93 2.32 -8.09
CA ILE A 133 -13.12 3.53 -7.28
C ILE A 133 -12.53 4.71 -8.06
N GLY A 134 -13.34 5.69 -8.39
CA GLY A 134 -12.92 6.86 -9.16
C GLY A 134 -12.05 7.82 -8.34
N ALA A 135 -11.32 8.69 -9.05
CA ALA A 135 -10.49 9.71 -8.42
C ALA A 135 -11.31 10.61 -7.46
N HIS A 136 -10.73 10.87 -6.28
CA HIS A 136 -11.32 11.69 -5.20
C HIS A 136 -12.67 11.18 -4.68
N GLU A 137 -12.98 9.91 -4.89
CA GLU A 137 -14.18 9.30 -4.31
C GLU A 137 -13.91 8.75 -2.91
N ILE A 138 -14.93 8.80 -2.06
CA ILE A 138 -14.91 8.17 -0.73
C ILE A 138 -15.83 6.96 -0.77
N TRP A 139 -15.27 5.80 -0.47
CA TRP A 139 -15.98 4.52 -0.42
C TRP A 139 -15.85 3.89 0.95
N GLY A 140 -16.89 3.17 1.41
CA GLY A 140 -16.85 2.49 2.72
C GLY A 140 -17.94 1.45 2.88
N GLY A 141 -17.83 0.67 3.94
CA GLY A 141 -18.77 -0.39 4.29
C GLY A 141 -18.30 -1.79 3.88
N VAL A 142 -19.14 -2.80 4.20
CA VAL A 142 -18.91 -4.22 3.90
C VAL A 142 -20.16 -4.80 3.23
N PRO A 143 -20.14 -4.98 1.89
CA PRO A 143 -19.10 -4.54 0.94
C PRO A 143 -19.06 -3.01 0.79
N ALA A 144 -17.90 -2.50 0.38
CA ALA A 144 -17.70 -1.08 0.16
C ALA A 144 -18.62 -0.54 -0.94
N LYS A 145 -19.18 0.64 -0.71
CA LYS A 145 -20.02 1.38 -1.63
C LYS A 145 -19.58 2.84 -1.70
N PHE A 146 -19.87 3.48 -2.81
CA PHE A 146 -19.69 4.92 -2.97
C PHE A 146 -20.46 5.69 -1.89
N ILE A 147 -19.79 6.59 -1.21
CA ILE A 147 -20.39 7.48 -0.20
C ILE A 147 -20.58 8.87 -0.77
N LYS A 148 -19.50 9.45 -1.28
CA LYS A 148 -19.51 10.80 -1.87
C LYS A 148 -18.26 11.05 -2.69
N LYS A 149 -18.30 12.08 -3.53
CA LYS A 149 -17.11 12.68 -4.12
C LYS A 149 -16.57 13.75 -3.18
N ALA A 150 -15.29 13.71 -2.87
CA ALA A 150 -14.64 14.71 -2.05
C ALA A 150 -14.12 15.87 -2.90
N ASP A 151 -13.88 17.01 -2.28
CA ASP A 151 -13.16 18.10 -2.92
C ASP A 151 -11.71 17.66 -3.20
N PRO A 152 -11.23 17.70 -4.45
CA PRO A 152 -9.89 17.30 -4.81
C PRO A 152 -8.81 18.05 -4.02
N ALA A 153 -8.98 19.34 -3.77
CA ALA A 153 -8.02 20.14 -3.02
C ALA A 153 -7.92 19.66 -1.56
N GLN A 154 -9.05 19.36 -0.93
CA GLN A 154 -9.10 18.89 0.45
C GLN A 154 -8.50 17.46 0.59
N THR A 155 -8.83 16.55 -0.34
CA THR A 155 -8.27 15.18 -0.27
C THR A 155 -6.77 15.16 -0.53
N ALA A 156 -6.29 15.92 -1.51
CA ALA A 156 -4.86 16.02 -1.79
C ALA A 156 -4.10 16.61 -0.59
N GLU A 157 -4.62 17.65 0.05
CA GLU A 157 -3.99 18.24 1.23
C GLU A 157 -3.94 17.26 2.41
N ILE A 158 -5.06 16.60 2.74
CA ILE A 158 -5.14 15.65 3.84
C ILE A 158 -4.21 14.46 3.60
N ASN A 159 -4.26 13.85 2.43
CA ASN A 159 -3.51 12.64 2.14
C ASN A 159 -2.01 12.93 2.05
N LYS A 160 -1.61 14.05 1.45
CA LYS A 160 -0.22 14.50 1.44
C LYS A 160 0.30 14.81 2.84
N LYS A 161 -0.54 15.43 3.69
CA LYS A 161 -0.18 15.70 5.09
C LYS A 161 0.05 14.40 5.87
N ILE A 162 -0.78 13.37 5.66
CA ILE A 162 -0.57 12.06 6.29
C ILE A 162 0.77 11.48 5.85
N ALA A 163 1.06 11.43 4.55
CA ALA A 163 2.31 10.91 4.03
C ALA A 163 3.53 11.64 4.61
N ASN A 164 3.48 12.98 4.66
CA ASN A 164 4.54 13.81 5.24
C ASN A 164 4.72 13.57 6.75
N ASN A 165 3.62 13.36 7.50
CA ASN A 165 3.71 13.04 8.92
C ASN A 165 4.44 11.71 9.14
N TYR A 166 4.20 10.70 8.30
CA TYR A 166 4.90 9.42 8.41
C TYR A 166 6.38 9.53 8.09
N ALA A 167 6.78 10.40 7.16
CA ALA A 167 8.19 10.73 6.92
C ALA A 167 8.83 11.38 8.17
N MET A 168 8.12 12.30 8.83
CA MET A 168 8.57 12.89 10.09
C MET A 168 8.66 11.84 11.21
N TYR A 169 7.65 10.96 11.37
CA TYR A 169 7.69 9.91 12.39
C TYR A 169 8.88 8.96 12.16
N ALA A 170 9.15 8.58 10.92
CA ALA A 170 10.30 7.74 10.57
C ALA A 170 11.64 8.37 10.99
N SER A 171 11.75 9.70 10.94
CA SER A 171 12.97 10.40 11.36
C SER A 171 13.29 10.26 12.86
N TRP A 172 12.31 9.92 13.69
CA TRP A 172 12.52 9.72 15.13
C TRP A 172 13.20 8.38 15.47
N TYR A 173 13.27 7.47 14.49
CA TYR A 173 13.89 6.14 14.63
C TYR A 173 15.28 6.03 13.97
N ARG A 174 15.77 7.12 13.39
CA ARG A 174 17.09 7.20 12.71
C ARG A 174 18.17 7.75 13.62
#